data_a17af8cd4fc08c98afaa0d04c7aa778b
#
_entry.id   a17af8cd4fc08c98afaa0d04c7aa778b
#
_cell.length_a   1.000
_cell.length_b   1.000
_cell.length_c   1.000
_cell.angle_alpha   90.00
_cell.angle_beta   90.00
_cell.angle_gamma   90.00
#
_symmetry.space_group_name_H-M   'P 1'
#
loop_
_entity.id
_entity.type
_entity.pdbx_description
1 polymer ?
#
loop_
_entity_poly.entity_id
_entity_poly.type
_entity_poly.pdbx_seq_one_letter_code
_entity_poly.pdbx_strand_id
1 'polypeptide(L)'
;MWMIAASAAWILLLRMADSAPPSSREHQGSSVPDMKMTGFHLVETKDGAKLWEIWGDAAEVFEKEGVAKVKKISRQVAVTLYSEQGQLTSLSDRATLNMRTKDVRLDGNVTATAEPGSSLQTDSLDWSAQERRLFTRSPITLVKGGLLSRGVGMEAETNLERARLFGRVRSQVLQHRVDELRRDLPIPRKGGS
;
A
#
# COMPACT_ATOMS: atom_id res chain seq x y z
N MET A 1 -8.71 7.90 87.58
CA MET A 1 -8.61 6.51 88.06
C MET A 1 -8.54 5.65 86.81
N TRP A 2 -7.36 5.30 86.46
CA TRP A 2 -6.81 3.96 86.29
C TRP A 2 -7.52 3.18 85.14
N MET A 3 -6.94 2.57 84.18
CA MET A 3 -5.63 1.92 84.06
C MET A 3 -5.22 1.72 82.58
N ILE A 4 -3.94 1.78 82.37
CA ILE A 4 -3.14 1.32 81.28
C ILE A 4 -3.45 -0.13 80.88
N ALA A 5 -3.53 -0.47 79.63
CA ALA A 5 -3.12 -1.74 79.11
C ALA A 5 -2.60 -1.63 77.67
N ALA A 6 -1.30 -1.79 77.58
CA ALA A 6 -0.62 -2.01 76.33
C ALA A 6 -0.83 -3.44 75.85
N SER A 7 -1.00 -3.69 74.56
CA SER A 7 -0.65 -4.97 73.96
C SER A 7 -0.46 -4.92 72.46
N ALA A 8 0.81 -5.11 72.15
CA ALA A 8 1.36 -5.96 71.09
C ALA A 8 0.85 -5.74 69.66
N ALA A 9 1.63 -4.97 68.94
CA ALA A 9 1.71 -5.00 67.47
C ALA A 9 2.15 -6.37 67.01
N TRP A 10 1.29 -7.08 66.30
CA TRP A 10 1.67 -8.16 65.43
C TRP A 10 1.77 -7.65 64.00
N ILE A 11 3.02 -7.36 63.60
CA ILE A 11 3.33 -7.05 62.21
C ILE A 11 3.30 -8.38 61.45
N LEU A 12 2.20 -8.62 60.78
CA LEU A 12 2.07 -9.69 59.80
C LEU A 12 2.67 -9.17 58.47
N LEU A 13 3.94 -9.45 58.24
CA LEU A 13 4.61 -9.29 56.97
C LEU A 13 4.02 -10.28 55.98
N LEU A 14 2.94 -9.91 55.31
CA LEU A 14 2.50 -10.62 54.11
C LEU A 14 3.51 -10.30 53.00
N ARG A 15 4.39 -11.25 52.71
CA ARG A 15 5.11 -11.29 51.45
C ARG A 15 4.06 -11.42 50.34
N MET A 16 3.77 -10.30 49.70
CA MET A 16 3.14 -10.33 48.40
C MET A 16 4.18 -10.92 47.43
N ALA A 17 3.98 -12.19 47.10
CA ALA A 17 4.63 -12.80 45.96
C ALA A 17 4.28 -11.95 44.75
N ASP A 18 5.29 -11.33 44.17
CA ASP A 18 5.22 -10.62 42.91
C ASP A 18 4.90 -11.66 41.82
N SER A 19 3.62 -11.92 41.64
CA SER A 19 3.13 -12.67 40.49
C SER A 19 3.19 -11.71 39.32
N ALA A 20 4.33 -11.64 38.67
CA ALA A 20 4.41 -11.06 37.34
C ALA A 20 3.30 -11.67 36.47
N PRO A 21 2.45 -10.88 35.81
CA PRO A 21 1.46 -11.43 34.90
C PRO A 21 2.21 -12.27 33.87
N PRO A 22 1.66 -13.42 33.46
CA PRO A 22 2.27 -14.20 32.39
C PRO A 22 2.39 -13.28 31.21
N SER A 23 3.62 -12.99 30.81
CA SER A 23 3.88 -12.33 29.55
C SER A 23 3.15 -13.12 28.49
N SER A 24 2.08 -12.53 27.98
CA SER A 24 1.41 -12.96 26.76
C SER A 24 2.49 -12.91 25.70
N ARG A 25 3.26 -13.99 25.56
CA ARG A 25 3.96 -14.26 24.33
C ARG A 25 2.85 -14.34 23.31
N GLU A 26 2.57 -13.21 22.67
CA GLU A 26 1.92 -13.24 21.37
C GLU A 26 2.71 -14.29 20.59
N HIS A 27 2.08 -15.43 20.41
CA HIS A 27 2.48 -16.37 19.40
C HIS A 27 2.27 -15.59 18.08
N GLN A 28 3.29 -14.86 17.65
CA GLN A 28 3.51 -14.66 16.24
C GLN A 28 3.76 -16.03 15.66
N GLY A 29 2.71 -16.81 15.59
CA GLY A 29 2.66 -18.07 14.90
C GLY A 29 2.95 -17.72 13.44
N SER A 30 4.19 -17.92 13.03
CA SER A 30 4.53 -18.05 11.63
C SER A 30 3.67 -19.20 11.12
N SER A 31 2.50 -18.88 10.57
CA SER A 31 1.65 -19.89 9.96
C SER A 31 2.46 -20.51 8.83
N VAL A 32 2.54 -21.83 8.85
CA VAL A 32 3.20 -22.58 7.78
C VAL A 32 2.27 -22.46 6.56
N PRO A 33 2.76 -22.06 5.40
CA PRO A 33 1.92 -21.99 4.21
C PRO A 33 1.44 -23.38 3.80
N ASP A 34 0.18 -23.47 3.40
CA ASP A 34 -0.41 -24.71 2.89
C ASP A 34 0.15 -25.06 1.51
N MET A 35 0.55 -24.04 0.72
CA MET A 35 1.16 -24.23 -0.59
C MET A 35 2.27 -23.20 -0.85
N LYS A 36 3.37 -23.67 -1.50
CA LYS A 36 4.44 -22.84 -2.01
C LYS A 36 4.59 -23.04 -3.51
N MET A 37 4.75 -21.95 -4.24
CA MET A 37 4.88 -21.95 -5.70
C MET A 37 6.07 -21.11 -6.13
N THR A 38 6.67 -21.50 -7.25
CA THR A 38 7.66 -20.71 -7.99
C THR A 38 7.10 -20.39 -9.37
N GLY A 39 7.39 -19.18 -9.87
CA GLY A 39 6.83 -18.73 -11.15
C GLY A 39 5.32 -18.50 -11.07
N PHE A 40 4.88 -17.66 -10.13
CA PHE A 40 3.45 -17.40 -9.90
C PHE A 40 2.86 -16.45 -10.92
N HIS A 41 1.73 -16.85 -11.51
CA HIS A 41 0.87 -16.01 -12.34
C HIS A 41 -0.59 -16.31 -12.06
N LEU A 42 -1.33 -15.29 -11.65
CA LEU A 42 -2.76 -15.39 -11.37
C LEU A 42 -3.51 -14.31 -12.14
N VAL A 43 -4.61 -14.69 -12.77
CA VAL A 43 -5.48 -13.79 -13.54
C VAL A 43 -6.91 -13.95 -13.02
N GLU A 44 -7.58 -12.84 -12.76
CA GLU A 44 -9.02 -12.78 -12.50
C GLU A 44 -9.72 -12.23 -13.73
N THR A 45 -10.77 -12.93 -14.16
CA THR A 45 -11.60 -12.53 -15.30
C THR A 45 -13.07 -12.49 -14.92
N LYS A 46 -13.83 -11.58 -15.53
CA LYS A 46 -15.27 -11.50 -15.41
C LYS A 46 -15.85 -11.23 -16.79
N ASP A 47 -16.84 -12.02 -17.20
CA ASP A 47 -17.52 -11.90 -18.50
C ASP A 47 -16.54 -11.85 -19.69
N GLY A 48 -15.44 -12.62 -19.61
CA GLY A 48 -14.39 -12.70 -20.61
C GLY A 48 -13.37 -11.56 -20.59
N ALA A 49 -13.56 -10.52 -19.78
CA ALA A 49 -12.60 -9.43 -19.62
C ALA A 49 -11.69 -9.68 -18.41
N LYS A 50 -10.40 -9.32 -18.54
CA LYS A 50 -9.48 -9.32 -17.40
C LYS A 50 -9.87 -8.19 -16.43
N LEU A 51 -9.91 -8.52 -15.13
CA LEU A 51 -10.05 -7.53 -14.06
C LEU A 51 -8.70 -7.14 -13.48
N TRP A 52 -7.86 -8.12 -13.23
CA TRP A 52 -6.49 -7.93 -12.77
C TRP A 52 -5.65 -9.18 -13.00
N GLU A 53 -4.33 -8.99 -12.96
CA GLU A 53 -3.36 -10.08 -12.97
C GLU A 53 -2.17 -9.78 -12.08
N ILE A 54 -1.58 -10.83 -11.50
CA ILE A 54 -0.42 -10.77 -10.60
C ILE A 54 0.64 -11.73 -11.12
N TRP A 55 1.87 -11.21 -11.26
CA TRP A 55 3.07 -11.97 -11.59
C TRP A 55 4.08 -11.88 -10.45
N GLY A 56 4.75 -12.98 -10.13
CA GLY A 56 5.83 -12.98 -9.15
C GLY A 56 6.70 -14.22 -9.23
N ASP A 57 7.89 -14.12 -8.64
CA ASP A 57 8.86 -15.22 -8.66
C ASP A 57 8.48 -16.35 -7.70
N ALA A 58 7.85 -16.04 -6.57
CA ALA A 58 7.40 -17.02 -5.58
C ALA A 58 6.11 -16.56 -4.90
N ALA A 59 5.26 -17.53 -4.56
CA ALA A 59 4.05 -17.30 -3.78
C ALA A 59 3.88 -18.34 -2.69
N GLU A 60 3.28 -17.92 -1.58
CA GLU A 60 2.91 -18.74 -0.43
C GLU A 60 1.41 -18.53 -0.16
N VAL A 61 0.64 -19.62 -0.13
CA VAL A 61 -0.81 -19.60 0.11
C VAL A 61 -1.07 -20.06 1.53
N PHE A 62 -1.94 -19.36 2.22
CA PHE A 62 -2.42 -19.62 3.57
C PHE A 62 -3.95 -19.73 3.52
N GLU A 63 -4.44 -20.97 3.33
CA GLU A 63 -5.86 -21.23 3.08
C GLU A 63 -6.74 -20.81 4.26
N LYS A 64 -6.32 -21.11 5.49
CA LYS A 64 -7.05 -20.72 6.70
C LYS A 64 -7.17 -19.22 6.87
N GLU A 65 -6.15 -18.47 6.46
CA GLU A 65 -6.15 -17.01 6.50
C GLU A 65 -6.85 -16.40 5.28
N GLY A 66 -7.03 -17.19 4.22
CA GLY A 66 -7.60 -16.75 2.95
C GLY A 66 -6.70 -15.77 2.22
N VAL A 67 -5.37 -15.91 2.31
CA VAL A 67 -4.42 -14.99 1.68
C VAL A 67 -3.36 -15.73 0.86
N ALA A 68 -2.91 -15.09 -0.22
CA ALA A 68 -1.72 -15.46 -0.96
C ALA A 68 -0.68 -14.33 -0.85
N LYS A 69 0.54 -14.67 -0.43
CA LYS A 69 1.67 -13.75 -0.30
C LYS A 69 2.64 -14.01 -1.45
N VAL A 70 2.79 -13.02 -2.33
CA VAL A 70 3.70 -13.07 -3.49
C VAL A 70 4.92 -12.22 -3.17
N LYS A 71 6.10 -12.73 -3.51
CA LYS A 71 7.37 -12.06 -3.22
C LYS A 71 8.31 -12.08 -4.39
N LYS A 72 9.12 -11.04 -4.46
CA LYS A 72 10.27 -10.90 -5.34
C LYS A 72 11.39 -11.84 -4.88
N ILE A 73 12.03 -12.49 -5.84
CA ILE A 73 13.34 -13.14 -5.67
C ILE A 73 14.35 -12.37 -6.54
N SER A 74 14.12 -12.30 -7.84
CA SER A 74 14.95 -11.56 -8.81
C SER A 74 14.19 -10.44 -9.50
N ARG A 75 12.91 -10.64 -9.82
CA ARG A 75 12.04 -9.65 -10.47
C ARG A 75 11.00 -9.16 -9.49
N GLN A 76 10.66 -7.88 -9.56
CA GLN A 76 9.60 -7.30 -8.78
C GLN A 76 8.25 -7.98 -9.07
N VAL A 77 7.41 -8.05 -8.06
CA VAL A 77 6.00 -8.47 -8.23
C VAL A 77 5.32 -7.42 -9.09
N ALA A 78 4.69 -7.87 -10.16
CA ALA A 78 3.91 -7.01 -11.05
C ALA A 78 2.42 -7.28 -10.85
N VAL A 79 1.64 -6.22 -10.66
CA VAL A 79 0.17 -6.27 -10.57
C VAL A 79 -0.39 -5.31 -11.60
N THR A 80 -1.22 -5.83 -12.51
CA THR A 80 -1.94 -5.03 -13.48
C THR A 80 -3.42 -5.06 -13.17
N LEU A 81 -4.01 -3.88 -13.01
CA LEU A 81 -5.44 -3.67 -12.81
C LEU A 81 -6.04 -3.13 -14.09
N TYR A 82 -7.13 -3.71 -14.54
CA TYR A 82 -7.83 -3.34 -15.79
C TYR A 82 -9.12 -2.60 -15.46
N SER A 83 -9.43 -1.57 -16.23
CA SER A 83 -10.66 -0.81 -16.16
C SER A 83 -11.11 -0.39 -17.55
N GLU A 84 -12.35 0.08 -17.70
CA GLU A 84 -12.86 0.61 -18.98
C GLU A 84 -12.06 1.82 -19.49
N GLN A 85 -11.45 2.59 -18.56
CA GLN A 85 -10.68 3.80 -18.87
C GLN A 85 -9.17 3.53 -19.02
N GLY A 86 -8.74 2.26 -19.05
CA GLY A 86 -7.33 1.90 -19.21
C GLY A 86 -6.83 0.94 -18.13
N GLN A 87 -5.52 0.81 -18.06
CA GLN A 87 -4.86 -0.09 -17.11
C GLN A 87 -3.89 0.66 -16.20
N LEU A 88 -3.70 0.12 -14.99
CA LEU A 88 -2.65 0.50 -14.07
C LEU A 88 -1.71 -0.68 -13.87
N THR A 89 -0.44 -0.51 -14.16
CA THR A 89 0.59 -1.51 -13.85
C THR A 89 1.40 -1.05 -12.65
N SER A 90 1.50 -1.90 -11.65
CA SER A 90 2.25 -1.63 -10.41
C SER A 90 3.36 -2.65 -10.24
N LEU A 91 4.52 -2.19 -9.75
CA LEU A 91 5.67 -3.01 -9.36
C LEU A 91 5.92 -2.84 -7.87
N SER A 92 6.29 -3.93 -7.18
CA SER A 92 6.60 -3.91 -5.75
C SER A 92 7.55 -5.03 -5.35
N ASP A 93 8.04 -5.02 -4.12
CA ASP A 93 8.85 -6.13 -3.60
C ASP A 93 7.97 -7.29 -3.13
N ARG A 94 6.75 -7.00 -2.66
CA ARG A 94 5.77 -7.98 -2.17
C ARG A 94 4.35 -7.58 -2.53
N ALA A 95 3.49 -8.59 -2.71
CA ALA A 95 2.04 -8.40 -2.78
C ALA A 95 1.34 -9.41 -1.87
N THR A 96 0.26 -8.98 -1.25
CA THR A 96 -0.66 -9.84 -0.49
C THR A 96 -2.03 -9.74 -1.13
N LEU A 97 -2.54 -10.87 -1.61
CA LEU A 97 -3.88 -11.00 -2.16
C LEU A 97 -4.80 -11.59 -1.10
N ASN A 98 -5.89 -10.93 -0.78
CA ASN A 98 -7.01 -11.55 -0.09
C ASN A 98 -7.83 -12.37 -1.11
N MET A 99 -7.81 -13.67 -0.98
CA MET A 99 -8.46 -14.57 -1.95
C MET A 99 -9.98 -14.48 -1.93
N ARG A 100 -10.57 -14.02 -0.83
CA ARG A 100 -12.03 -13.89 -0.68
C ARG A 100 -12.54 -12.55 -1.21
N THR A 101 -11.94 -11.43 -0.77
CA THR A 101 -12.36 -10.07 -1.17
C THR A 101 -11.73 -9.63 -2.48
N LYS A 102 -10.66 -10.30 -2.91
CA LYS A 102 -9.83 -9.96 -4.07
C LYS A 102 -9.05 -8.64 -3.91
N ASP A 103 -9.00 -8.11 -2.70
CA ASP A 103 -8.19 -6.92 -2.41
C ASP A 103 -6.71 -7.28 -2.48
N VAL A 104 -5.91 -6.34 -2.97
CA VAL A 104 -4.46 -6.50 -3.11
C VAL A 104 -3.75 -5.41 -2.33
N ARG A 105 -2.78 -5.82 -1.51
CA ARG A 105 -1.82 -4.93 -0.86
C ARG A 105 -0.44 -5.12 -1.46
N LEU A 106 0.18 -4.03 -1.85
CA LEU A 106 1.56 -3.95 -2.34
C LEU A 106 2.44 -3.32 -1.27
N ASP A 107 3.61 -3.91 -1.03
CA ASP A 107 4.56 -3.43 -0.04
C ASP A 107 5.99 -3.43 -0.59
N GLY A 108 6.74 -2.38 -0.29
CA GLY A 108 8.15 -2.16 -0.62
C GLY A 108 8.36 -1.64 -2.04
N ASN A 109 8.96 -0.45 -2.14
CA ASN A 109 9.35 0.18 -3.41
C ASN A 109 8.24 0.18 -4.47
N VAL A 110 7.02 0.52 -4.07
CA VAL A 110 5.87 0.48 -4.96
C VAL A 110 5.95 1.59 -5.98
N THR A 111 5.92 1.22 -7.27
CA THR A 111 5.72 2.13 -8.38
C THR A 111 4.48 1.71 -9.15
N ALA A 112 3.61 2.66 -9.50
CA ALA A 112 2.43 2.39 -10.31
C ALA A 112 2.37 3.37 -11.47
N THR A 113 2.05 2.86 -12.65
CA THR A 113 1.96 3.66 -13.89
C THR A 113 0.63 3.40 -14.55
N ALA A 114 -0.07 4.48 -14.88
CA ALA A 114 -1.31 4.47 -15.66
C ALA A 114 -1.13 5.28 -16.94
N GLU A 115 -1.80 4.87 -18.02
CA GLU A 115 -1.84 5.64 -19.25
C GLU A 115 -2.95 6.72 -19.17
N PRO A 116 -2.74 7.92 -19.78
CA PRO A 116 -1.54 8.39 -20.47
C PRO A 116 -0.54 9.11 -19.55
N GLY A 117 0.46 8.38 -19.02
CA GLY A 117 1.65 8.99 -18.40
C GLY A 117 1.46 9.54 -16.98
N SER A 118 0.54 8.98 -16.18
CA SER A 118 0.48 9.18 -14.74
C SER A 118 1.36 8.14 -14.03
N SER A 119 2.15 8.55 -13.06
CA SER A 119 2.96 7.63 -12.26
C SER A 119 2.93 7.99 -10.78
N LEU A 120 2.98 6.95 -9.95
CA LEU A 120 2.90 7.01 -8.50
C LEU A 120 4.08 6.24 -7.90
N GLN A 121 4.69 6.77 -6.85
CA GLN A 121 5.70 6.09 -6.04
C GLN A 121 5.33 6.20 -4.57
N THR A 122 5.40 5.06 -3.84
CA THR A 122 5.10 4.98 -2.41
C THR A 122 5.72 3.71 -1.81
N ASP A 123 5.71 3.58 -0.48
CA ASP A 123 6.21 2.36 0.20
C ASP A 123 5.15 1.27 0.30
N SER A 124 3.87 1.64 0.29
CA SER A 124 2.75 0.68 0.31
C SER A 124 1.56 1.23 -0.47
N LEU A 125 0.79 0.33 -1.08
CA LEU A 125 -0.41 0.67 -1.84
C LEU A 125 -1.44 -0.44 -1.67
N ASP A 126 -2.63 -0.08 -1.24
CA ASP A 126 -3.78 -0.97 -1.12
C ASP A 126 -4.75 -0.72 -2.29
N TRP A 127 -5.24 -1.78 -2.90
CA TRP A 127 -6.32 -1.74 -3.87
C TRP A 127 -7.53 -2.52 -3.35
N SER A 128 -8.68 -1.86 -3.31
CA SER A 128 -9.96 -2.50 -2.98
C SER A 128 -10.68 -2.91 -4.26
N ALA A 129 -10.94 -4.21 -4.40
CA ALA A 129 -11.65 -4.75 -5.56
C ALA A 129 -13.11 -4.29 -5.58
N GLN A 130 -13.75 -4.19 -4.40
CA GLN A 130 -15.15 -3.77 -4.26
C GLN A 130 -15.33 -2.29 -4.61
N GLU A 131 -14.45 -1.42 -4.08
CA GLU A 131 -14.55 0.03 -4.30
C GLU A 131 -13.88 0.47 -5.61
N ARG A 132 -13.04 -0.38 -6.21
CA ARG A 132 -12.20 -0.10 -7.39
C ARG A 132 -11.35 1.14 -7.17
N ARG A 133 -10.75 1.24 -5.98
CA ARG A 133 -9.95 2.38 -5.53
C ARG A 133 -8.61 1.96 -4.98
N LEU A 134 -7.67 2.88 -5.10
CA LEU A 134 -6.32 2.81 -4.55
C LEU A 134 -6.24 3.65 -3.28
N PHE A 135 -5.56 3.12 -2.27
CA PHE A 135 -5.34 3.79 -0.99
C PHE A 135 -3.89 3.66 -0.55
N THR A 136 -3.35 4.69 0.03
CA THR A 136 -2.09 4.61 0.79
C THR A 136 -2.11 5.59 1.95
N ARG A 137 -1.41 5.25 3.04
CA ARG A 137 -1.12 6.14 4.17
C ARG A 137 0.34 6.54 4.21
N SER A 138 1.15 5.96 3.35
CA SER A 138 2.59 6.23 3.23
C SER A 138 2.87 7.55 2.51
N PRO A 139 4.10 8.08 2.61
CA PRO A 139 4.55 9.15 1.75
C PRO A 139 4.39 8.78 0.27
N ILE A 140 4.01 9.75 -0.53
CA ILE A 140 3.70 9.54 -1.94
C ILE A 140 4.33 10.62 -2.81
N THR A 141 4.77 10.22 -3.99
CA THR A 141 5.11 11.09 -5.12
C THR A 141 4.22 10.70 -6.30
N LEU A 142 3.41 11.64 -6.76
CA LEU A 142 2.52 11.49 -7.92
C LEU A 142 2.96 12.46 -9.03
N VAL A 143 3.17 11.92 -10.22
CA VAL A 143 3.37 12.70 -11.45
C VAL A 143 2.16 12.52 -12.34
N LYS A 144 1.51 13.61 -12.70
CA LYS A 144 0.34 13.62 -13.59
C LYS A 144 0.27 14.93 -14.38
N GLY A 145 0.11 14.82 -15.70
CA GLY A 145 -0.07 16.00 -16.56
C GLY A 145 1.06 17.02 -16.50
N GLY A 146 2.32 16.59 -16.21
CA GLY A 146 3.45 17.51 -16.00
C GLY A 146 3.49 18.17 -14.62
N LEU A 147 2.60 17.80 -13.70
CA LEU A 147 2.60 18.21 -12.31
C LEU A 147 3.20 17.10 -11.43
N LEU A 148 4.22 17.42 -10.66
CA LEU A 148 4.77 16.54 -9.63
C LEU A 148 4.21 16.99 -8.27
N SER A 149 3.51 16.07 -7.60
CA SER A 149 2.90 16.31 -6.29
C SER A 149 3.45 15.33 -5.27
N ARG A 150 3.81 15.81 -4.09
CA ARG A 150 4.23 15.00 -2.94
C ARG A 150 3.29 15.25 -1.77
N GLY A 151 3.01 14.21 -1.00
CA GLY A 151 2.13 14.26 0.18
C GLY A 151 2.30 13.06 1.07
N VAL A 152 1.43 12.89 2.05
CA VAL A 152 1.33 11.71 2.91
C VAL A 152 -0.11 11.22 2.87
N GLY A 153 -0.28 10.02 2.33
CA GLY A 153 -1.61 9.43 2.10
C GLY A 153 -2.27 9.88 0.81
N MET A 154 -2.99 8.95 0.19
CA MET A 154 -3.74 9.18 -1.04
C MET A 154 -4.95 8.25 -1.10
N GLU A 155 -5.99 8.73 -1.75
CA GLU A 155 -7.08 7.96 -2.32
C GLU A 155 -7.18 8.29 -3.82
N ALA A 156 -7.30 7.27 -4.67
CA ALA A 156 -7.41 7.46 -6.10
C ALA A 156 -8.28 6.42 -6.78
N GLU A 157 -8.77 6.73 -7.96
CA GLU A 157 -9.36 5.75 -8.88
C GLU A 157 -8.24 4.85 -9.46
N THR A 158 -8.62 3.65 -9.88
CA THR A 158 -7.66 2.64 -10.39
C THR A 158 -6.78 3.16 -11.54
N ASN A 159 -7.32 4.04 -12.39
CA ASN A 159 -6.60 4.63 -13.51
C ASN A 159 -5.83 5.92 -13.18
N LEU A 160 -5.80 6.34 -11.91
CA LEU A 160 -5.21 7.60 -11.43
C LEU A 160 -5.82 8.88 -12.06
N GLU A 161 -6.98 8.80 -12.73
CA GLU A 161 -7.61 9.99 -13.30
C GLU A 161 -8.03 10.98 -12.22
N ARG A 162 -8.59 10.47 -11.14
CA ARG A 162 -8.88 11.26 -9.95
C ARG A 162 -8.05 10.73 -8.79
N ALA A 163 -7.24 11.61 -8.22
CA ALA A 163 -6.43 11.33 -7.06
C ALA A 163 -6.56 12.48 -6.05
N ARG A 164 -6.77 12.13 -4.79
CA ARG A 164 -6.79 13.04 -3.66
C ARG A 164 -5.63 12.72 -2.73
N LEU A 165 -4.71 13.66 -2.57
CA LEU A 165 -3.60 13.57 -1.65
C LEU A 165 -3.99 14.21 -0.32
N PHE A 166 -3.49 13.63 0.78
CA PHE A 166 -3.67 14.15 2.13
C PHE A 166 -2.35 14.74 2.64
N GLY A 167 -2.36 15.33 3.80
CA GLY A 167 -1.24 15.81 4.62
C GLY A 167 -0.02 16.37 3.88
N ARG A 168 0.31 17.65 4.15
CA ARG A 168 1.53 18.34 3.69
C ARG A 168 1.77 18.27 2.17
N VAL A 169 0.71 18.47 1.39
CA VAL A 169 0.82 18.41 -0.08
C VAL A 169 1.67 19.58 -0.60
N ARG A 170 2.65 19.25 -1.45
CA ARG A 170 3.46 20.19 -2.21
C ARG A 170 3.43 19.78 -3.66
N SER A 171 3.17 20.74 -4.56
CA SER A 171 3.13 20.49 -6.00
C SER A 171 4.05 21.48 -6.74
N GLN A 172 4.69 20.98 -7.79
CA GLN A 172 5.53 21.76 -8.69
C GLN A 172 5.31 21.32 -10.13
N VAL A 173 5.36 22.27 -11.06
CA VAL A 173 5.29 21.99 -12.50
C VAL A 173 6.65 21.48 -12.97
N LEU A 174 6.67 20.40 -13.75
CA LEU A 174 7.86 19.88 -14.39
C LEU A 174 8.16 20.73 -15.62
N GLN A 175 9.25 21.51 -15.59
CA GLN A 175 9.62 22.48 -16.61
C GLN A 175 9.80 21.90 -18.03
N HIS A 176 10.12 20.64 -18.14
CA HIS A 176 10.38 19.99 -19.44
C HIS A 176 9.16 20.05 -20.41
N ARG A 177 7.96 20.16 -19.89
CA ARG A 177 6.72 20.27 -20.70
C ARG A 177 6.37 21.69 -21.10
N VAL A 178 6.89 22.68 -20.38
CA VAL A 178 6.66 24.09 -20.72
C VAL A 178 7.45 24.48 -21.97
N ASP A 179 8.64 23.89 -22.15
CA ASP A 179 9.50 24.16 -23.31
C ASP A 179 8.99 23.47 -24.59
N GLU A 180 8.31 22.31 -24.47
CA GLU A 180 7.61 21.69 -25.60
C GLU A 180 6.40 22.53 -26.04
N LEU A 181 5.57 22.98 -25.10
CA LEU A 181 4.42 23.85 -25.40
C LEU A 181 4.83 25.21 -25.98
N ARG A 182 6.01 25.73 -25.61
CA ARG A 182 6.55 26.95 -26.18
C ARG A 182 7.05 26.81 -27.64
N ARG A 183 7.53 25.61 -28.01
CA ARG A 183 7.97 25.33 -29.38
C ARG A 183 6.81 25.22 -30.36
N ASP A 184 5.65 24.80 -29.89
CA ASP A 184 4.45 24.60 -30.70
C ASP A 184 3.57 25.85 -30.83
N LEU A 185 3.90 26.95 -30.12
CA LEU A 185 3.19 28.23 -30.28
C LEU A 185 3.68 28.95 -31.53
N PRO A 186 2.79 29.28 -32.47
CA PRO A 186 3.18 30.04 -33.66
C PRO A 186 3.72 31.39 -33.23
N ILE A 187 4.95 31.70 -33.68
CA ILE A 187 5.57 32.99 -33.46
C ILE A 187 4.70 34.07 -34.16
N PRO A 188 4.15 35.08 -33.46
CA PRO A 188 3.42 36.14 -34.14
C PRO A 188 4.34 36.86 -35.09
N ARG A 189 4.06 36.77 -36.40
CA ARG A 189 4.77 37.53 -37.42
C ARG A 189 4.54 39.03 -37.09
N LYS A 190 5.60 39.73 -36.71
CA LYS A 190 5.59 41.19 -36.70
C LYS A 190 5.26 41.64 -38.10
N GLY A 191 4.08 42.26 -38.28
CA GLY A 191 3.70 42.94 -39.50
C GLY A 191 4.69 44.05 -39.75
N GLY A 192 5.44 43.93 -40.85
CA GLY A 192 6.23 45.04 -41.40
C GLY A 192 5.26 46.03 -42.05
N SER A 193 5.39 47.25 -41.65
CA SER A 193 4.83 48.42 -42.34
C SER A 193 5.66 48.76 -43.55
#